data_733db5e8886b2fe1499deb25fead3d5d
#
_entry.id   733db5e8886b2fe1499deb25fead3d5d
#
_cell.length_a   1.000
_cell.length_b   1.000
_cell.length_c   1.000
_cell.angle_alpha   90.00
_cell.angle_beta   90.00
_cell.angle_gamma   90.00
#
_symmetry.space_group_name_H-M   'P 1'
#
loop_
_entity.id
_entity.type
_entity.pdbx_description
1 polymer ?
#
loop_
_entity_poly.entity_id
_entity_poly.type
_entity_poly.pdbx_seq_one_letter_code
_entity_poly.pdbx_strand_id
1 'polypeptide(L)'
;MENKKTKIISIVSLIALAITLITATYAYFAAQTGEGAATDIKINANTTDVFTFETGSAISISLNQDNFASGTGNQSGTTYAKAMLTANNKTNTATEHYYLYLNIKSNSFVYSQDNTKPEILLKITDKNGAEVKPTLEGLEYKTITDGKGVSQSGYDITTYNDVLPIYENKEITTTSSITEQWNITITFINYDFNQSANAGKSLSATLMIQKSELEYTLGDVNGDGSIGINDVLRFMKYFDNPSLFNKYALLASDVNQDGIVNELDFDILFKYNSNHSIGLPYQNKDAYNITYNLDGGTAAIYLRTKYSSEFEASLNFESNTFSKVKKDGYGFTGWTGSNGTTTEEEVIIEQGTTGDLSYTANWALLGDINQDGEVDVFDNTALSHCLNKLSCNSNYRNDVADVNRDGKIDFLDLDNLRSFNLGLIPITYMPDKIYNITYDLDGGKFLNSSGTKYDARSRYYQSDNIIKLDEPTKDGYTFLGWTGSNGSTPETSVTIAANTTSDLHYKANWQAN
;
A
#
# COMPACT_ATOMS: atom_id res chain seq x y z
N MET A 1 31.41 1.16 -23.74
CA MET A 1 30.21 0.38 -23.31
C MET A 1 29.75 0.99 -22.00
N GLU A 2 28.77 1.88 -22.02
CA GLU A 2 28.14 2.39 -20.80
C GLU A 2 27.28 1.28 -20.21
N ASN A 3 27.47 1.04 -18.94
CA ASN A 3 26.95 -0.12 -18.24
C ASN A 3 25.40 -0.07 -18.22
N LYS A 4 24.71 -1.03 -18.84
CA LYS A 4 23.24 -1.14 -18.87
C LYS A 4 22.63 -1.01 -17.45
N LYS A 5 23.31 -1.53 -16.42
CA LYS A 5 22.93 -1.38 -15.00
C LYS A 5 22.84 0.07 -14.54
N THR A 6 23.70 0.96 -15.05
CA THR A 6 23.70 2.39 -14.69
C THR A 6 22.46 3.10 -15.25
N LYS A 7 21.94 2.71 -16.42
CA LYS A 7 20.72 3.30 -17.00
C LYS A 7 19.46 2.89 -16.24
N ILE A 8 19.35 1.62 -15.84
CA ILE A 8 18.20 1.12 -15.07
C ILE A 8 18.19 1.77 -13.68
N ILE A 9 19.34 1.82 -12.99
CA ILE A 9 19.47 2.52 -11.70
C ILE A 9 19.11 4.01 -11.84
N SER A 10 19.46 4.64 -12.97
CA SER A 10 19.09 6.05 -13.21
C SER A 10 17.60 6.24 -13.41
N ILE A 11 16.90 5.32 -14.07
CA ILE A 11 15.43 5.39 -14.26
C ILE A 11 14.71 5.15 -12.93
N VAL A 12 15.11 4.14 -12.18
CA VAL A 12 14.54 3.84 -10.85
C VAL A 12 14.81 4.98 -9.86
N SER A 13 16.02 5.55 -9.88
CA SER A 13 16.35 6.71 -9.04
C SER A 13 15.58 7.96 -9.46
N LEU A 14 15.26 8.13 -10.74
CA LEU A 14 14.46 9.24 -11.25
C LEU A 14 12.99 9.09 -10.82
N ILE A 15 12.45 7.88 -10.84
CA ILE A 15 11.08 7.56 -10.37
C ILE A 15 11.00 7.78 -8.86
N ALA A 16 11.95 7.28 -8.08
CA ALA A 16 12.00 7.49 -6.63
C ALA A 16 12.14 8.98 -6.26
N LEU A 17 12.95 9.74 -7.02
CA LEU A 17 13.10 11.19 -6.83
C LEU A 17 11.83 11.95 -7.24
N ALA A 18 11.13 11.53 -8.29
CA ALA A 18 9.85 12.10 -8.70
C ALA A 18 8.77 11.88 -7.63
N ILE A 19 8.70 10.69 -7.02
CA ILE A 19 7.77 10.39 -5.93
C ILE A 19 8.03 11.30 -4.72
N THR A 20 9.29 11.51 -4.33
CA THR A 20 9.65 12.39 -3.20
C THR A 20 9.42 13.87 -3.50
N LEU A 21 9.61 14.33 -4.75
CA LEU A 21 9.30 15.72 -5.13
C LEU A 21 7.77 15.96 -5.22
N ILE A 22 7.01 15.01 -5.73
CA ILE A 22 5.55 15.12 -5.86
C ILE A 22 4.89 15.18 -4.48
N THR A 23 5.33 14.37 -3.50
CA THR A 23 4.80 14.44 -2.13
C THR A 23 5.08 15.77 -1.44
N ALA A 24 6.24 16.40 -1.70
CA ALA A 24 6.58 17.72 -1.14
C ALA A 24 5.85 18.87 -1.84
N THR A 25 5.63 18.77 -3.17
CA THR A 25 4.98 19.83 -3.96
C THR A 25 3.45 19.78 -3.82
N TYR A 26 2.89 18.58 -3.66
CA TYR A 26 1.44 18.38 -3.51
C TYR A 26 0.91 18.94 -2.18
N ALA A 27 1.68 18.82 -1.08
CA ALA A 27 1.34 19.43 0.21
C ALA A 27 1.26 20.96 0.15
N TYR A 28 1.98 21.59 -0.79
CA TYR A 28 1.99 23.04 -0.95
C TYR A 28 0.78 23.53 -1.77
N PHE A 29 0.31 22.77 -2.77
CA PHE A 29 -0.82 23.17 -3.63
C PHE A 29 -2.20 22.83 -3.05
N ALA A 30 -2.31 21.80 -2.20
CA ALA A 30 -3.57 21.43 -1.54
C ALA A 30 -4.08 22.51 -0.56
N ALA A 31 -3.21 23.45 -0.15
CA ALA A 31 -3.55 24.54 0.77
C ALA A 31 -4.17 25.78 0.09
N GLN A 32 -4.25 25.85 -1.24
CA GLN A 32 -4.66 27.08 -1.95
C GLN A 32 -5.89 26.99 -2.86
N THR A 33 -6.53 25.83 -3.02
CA THR A 33 -7.77 25.77 -3.82
C THR A 33 -8.98 25.47 -2.94
N GLY A 34 -9.31 26.40 -2.08
CA GLY A 34 -10.69 26.55 -1.62
C GLY A 34 -11.45 27.26 -2.74
N GLU A 35 -12.40 26.55 -3.33
CA GLU A 35 -13.66 27.01 -3.89
C GLU A 35 -14.09 25.98 -4.95
N GLY A 36 -15.00 25.08 -4.54
CA GLY A 36 -15.76 24.26 -5.48
C GLY A 36 -16.71 25.20 -6.23
N ALA A 37 -16.43 25.43 -7.50
CA ALA A 37 -17.38 26.12 -8.37
C ALA A 37 -18.62 25.26 -8.53
N ALA A 38 -19.74 25.69 -7.96
CA ALA A 38 -21.05 25.14 -8.27
C ALA A 38 -21.33 25.43 -9.76
N THR A 39 -21.45 24.40 -10.57
CA THR A 39 -21.82 24.56 -11.97
C THR A 39 -23.33 24.54 -12.06
N ASP A 40 -23.94 25.74 -12.05
CA ASP A 40 -25.36 25.91 -12.36
C ASP A 40 -25.56 25.70 -13.86
N ILE A 41 -26.09 24.57 -14.26
CA ILE A 41 -26.58 24.37 -15.62
C ILE A 41 -28.06 24.79 -15.63
N LYS A 42 -28.36 26.01 -16.12
CA LYS A 42 -29.73 26.45 -16.39
C LYS A 42 -30.10 26.11 -17.84
N ILE A 43 -31.03 25.19 -18.04
CA ILE A 43 -31.69 24.98 -19.33
C ILE A 43 -33.04 25.68 -19.25
N ASN A 44 -33.19 26.80 -19.98
CA ASN A 44 -34.46 27.48 -20.14
C ASN A 44 -35.21 26.94 -21.37
N ALA A 45 -36.26 26.14 -21.13
CA ALA A 45 -37.25 25.84 -22.15
C ALA A 45 -38.65 25.89 -21.51
N ASN A 46 -39.52 26.76 -22.02
CA ASN A 46 -40.87 27.01 -21.50
C ASN A 46 -41.88 25.86 -21.71
N THR A 47 -41.45 24.67 -22.07
CA THR A 47 -42.31 23.50 -22.36
C THR A 47 -41.75 22.17 -21.90
N THR A 48 -40.62 22.11 -21.15
CA THR A 48 -39.99 20.88 -20.71
C THR A 48 -39.86 20.83 -19.19
N ASP A 49 -39.84 19.65 -18.63
CA ASP A 49 -39.53 19.40 -17.22
C ASP A 49 -38.14 19.98 -16.89
N VAL A 50 -38.00 20.52 -15.67
CA VAL A 50 -36.74 21.11 -15.22
C VAL A 50 -36.04 20.13 -14.29
N PHE A 51 -34.84 19.70 -14.68
CA PHE A 51 -34.01 18.83 -13.88
C PHE A 51 -32.65 19.50 -13.63
N THR A 52 -32.33 19.71 -12.34
CA THR A 52 -31.13 20.43 -11.91
C THR A 52 -30.42 19.69 -10.78
N PHE A 53 -29.13 19.99 -10.62
CA PHE A 53 -28.27 19.37 -9.62
C PHE A 53 -27.58 20.45 -8.77
N GLU A 54 -27.22 20.05 -7.53
CA GLU A 54 -26.43 20.87 -6.61
C GLU A 54 -25.53 19.95 -5.80
N THR A 55 -24.27 20.37 -5.57
CA THR A 55 -23.34 19.68 -4.66
C THR A 55 -22.79 20.64 -3.62
N GLY A 56 -22.48 20.10 -2.44
CA GLY A 56 -21.79 20.83 -1.37
C GLY A 56 -20.27 20.94 -1.62
N SER A 57 -19.59 21.55 -0.67
CA SER A 57 -18.14 21.72 -0.70
C SER A 57 -17.39 20.40 -0.66
N ALA A 58 -16.14 20.37 -1.13
CA ALA A 58 -15.27 19.21 -1.02
C ALA A 58 -15.09 18.79 0.45
N ILE A 59 -14.96 17.47 0.66
CA ILE A 59 -14.51 16.90 1.93
C ILE A 59 -12.99 16.93 1.96
N SER A 60 -12.43 17.38 3.09
CA SER A 60 -11.00 17.30 3.37
C SER A 60 -10.81 16.81 4.80
N ILE A 61 -10.06 15.74 4.98
CA ILE A 61 -9.64 15.21 6.27
C ILE A 61 -8.11 15.21 6.29
N SER A 62 -7.52 15.88 7.27
CA SER A 62 -6.07 15.94 7.44
C SER A 62 -5.72 15.71 8.89
N LEU A 63 -4.83 14.77 9.17
CA LEU A 63 -4.38 14.46 10.52
C LEU A 63 -3.11 15.24 10.85
N ASN A 64 -3.12 15.97 11.96
CA ASN A 64 -2.01 16.74 12.48
C ASN A 64 -1.86 16.52 13.99
N GLN A 65 -0.89 17.15 14.63
CA GLN A 65 -0.62 16.98 16.06
C GLN A 65 -1.81 17.36 16.95
N ASP A 66 -2.67 18.28 16.52
CA ASP A 66 -3.79 18.79 17.33
C ASP A 66 -5.01 17.86 17.29
N ASN A 67 -5.21 17.13 16.19
CA ASN A 67 -6.42 16.32 15.97
C ASN A 67 -6.17 14.81 15.87
N PHE A 68 -4.94 14.36 16.08
CA PHE A 68 -4.52 12.95 15.98
C PHE A 68 -4.11 12.34 17.33
N ALA A 69 -4.01 13.14 18.40
CA ALA A 69 -3.65 12.62 19.71
C ALA A 69 -4.69 11.64 20.27
N SER A 70 -4.25 10.66 21.04
CA SER A 70 -5.14 9.73 21.74
C SER A 70 -6.22 10.49 22.52
N GLY A 71 -7.49 10.09 22.34
CA GLY A 71 -8.63 10.73 22.99
C GLY A 71 -9.22 11.95 22.30
N THR A 72 -8.64 12.45 21.18
CA THR A 72 -9.23 13.57 20.42
C THR A 72 -10.56 13.21 19.77
N GLY A 73 -10.78 11.94 19.43
CA GLY A 73 -11.98 11.43 18.78
C GLY A 73 -11.85 11.38 17.26
N ASN A 74 -12.93 10.93 16.63
CA ASN A 74 -13.00 10.77 15.19
C ASN A 74 -12.95 12.12 14.49
N GLN A 75 -12.36 12.17 13.28
CA GLN A 75 -12.34 13.35 12.41
C GLN A 75 -13.29 13.09 11.23
N SER A 76 -14.22 13.99 10.96
CA SER A 76 -15.22 13.80 9.91
C SER A 76 -15.35 15.01 9.01
N GLY A 77 -15.62 14.76 7.74
CA GLY A 77 -16.08 15.73 6.77
C GLY A 77 -17.42 15.30 6.18
N THR A 78 -18.30 16.26 5.92
CA THR A 78 -19.64 15.99 5.35
C THR A 78 -19.90 16.93 4.19
N THR A 79 -20.48 16.39 3.12
CA THR A 79 -20.98 17.12 1.96
C THR A 79 -22.31 16.55 1.50
N TYR A 80 -22.93 17.14 0.48
CA TYR A 80 -24.21 16.65 -0.04
C TYR A 80 -24.28 16.77 -1.57
N ALA A 81 -25.19 15.99 -2.15
CA ALA A 81 -25.64 16.14 -3.52
C ALA A 81 -27.18 16.20 -3.55
N LYS A 82 -27.74 17.00 -4.45
CA LYS A 82 -29.18 17.11 -4.69
C LYS A 82 -29.49 16.88 -6.15
N ALA A 83 -30.56 16.12 -6.41
CA ALA A 83 -31.26 16.04 -7.68
C ALA A 83 -32.65 16.64 -7.52
N MET A 84 -32.97 17.65 -8.32
CA MET A 84 -34.21 18.42 -8.22
C MET A 84 -34.97 18.35 -9.54
N LEU A 85 -36.11 17.64 -9.55
CA LEU A 85 -36.98 17.51 -10.72
C LEU A 85 -38.29 18.27 -10.50
N THR A 86 -38.65 19.13 -11.46
CA THR A 86 -39.93 19.83 -11.49
C THR A 86 -40.66 19.51 -12.79
N ALA A 87 -41.82 18.88 -12.68
CA ALA A 87 -42.69 18.62 -13.82
C ALA A 87 -43.36 19.88 -14.33
N ASN A 88 -43.27 20.11 -15.62
CA ASN A 88 -43.91 21.29 -16.27
C ASN A 88 -45.45 21.15 -16.34
N ASN A 89 -45.94 19.92 -16.45
CA ASN A 89 -47.37 19.66 -16.53
C ASN A 89 -47.82 18.72 -15.39
N LYS A 90 -48.67 19.27 -14.50
CA LYS A 90 -49.16 18.53 -13.32
C LYS A 90 -50.03 17.31 -13.63
N THR A 91 -50.42 17.11 -14.87
CA THR A 91 -51.21 15.92 -15.30
C THR A 91 -50.34 14.77 -15.76
N ASN A 92 -49.08 15.01 -16.05
CA ASN A 92 -48.11 14.00 -16.50
C ASN A 92 -47.03 13.76 -15.44
N THR A 93 -46.59 12.52 -15.34
CA THR A 93 -45.43 12.17 -14.53
C THR A 93 -44.17 12.52 -15.29
N ALA A 94 -43.34 13.37 -14.71
CA ALA A 94 -41.99 13.60 -15.17
C ALA A 94 -41.08 12.48 -14.61
N THR A 95 -40.27 11.87 -15.45
CA THR A 95 -39.30 10.84 -15.08
C THR A 95 -37.96 11.20 -15.68
N GLU A 96 -36.94 11.22 -14.85
CA GLU A 96 -35.56 11.50 -15.22
C GLU A 96 -34.63 10.50 -14.52
N HIS A 97 -33.38 10.43 -14.98
CA HIS A 97 -32.35 9.58 -14.39
C HIS A 97 -31.09 10.40 -14.11
N TYR A 98 -30.34 9.99 -13.11
CA TYR A 98 -29.06 10.60 -12.78
C TYR A 98 -28.03 9.61 -12.25
N TYR A 99 -26.80 10.05 -12.27
CA TYR A 99 -25.62 9.36 -11.77
C TYR A 99 -25.00 10.20 -10.64
N LEU A 100 -24.61 9.53 -9.57
CA LEU A 100 -23.95 10.16 -8.42
C LEU A 100 -22.66 9.44 -8.11
N TYR A 101 -21.56 10.17 -8.10
CA TYR A 101 -20.22 9.68 -7.85
C TYR A 101 -19.56 10.42 -6.69
N LEU A 102 -18.77 9.70 -5.90
CA LEU A 102 -17.79 10.26 -4.98
C LEU A 102 -16.40 10.15 -5.61
N ASN A 103 -15.83 11.27 -6.01
CA ASN A 103 -14.47 11.33 -6.55
C ASN A 103 -13.49 11.56 -5.39
N ILE A 104 -12.74 10.52 -5.01
CA ILE A 104 -11.66 10.60 -4.03
C ILE A 104 -10.38 11.01 -4.76
N LYS A 105 -10.10 12.32 -4.76
CA LYS A 105 -8.96 12.91 -5.46
C LYS A 105 -7.61 12.51 -4.88
N SER A 106 -7.57 12.26 -3.59
CA SER A 106 -6.39 11.77 -2.89
C SER A 106 -6.80 11.08 -1.61
N ASN A 107 -6.17 9.96 -1.30
CA ASN A 107 -6.29 9.27 -0.03
C ASN A 107 -4.94 8.63 0.29
N SER A 108 -4.29 9.09 1.34
CA SER A 108 -3.00 8.56 1.79
C SER A 108 -3.10 7.64 3.00
N PHE A 109 -4.31 7.41 3.53
CA PHE A 109 -4.54 6.56 4.68
C PHE A 109 -4.19 5.09 4.42
N VAL A 110 -3.80 4.39 5.48
CA VAL A 110 -3.48 2.96 5.46
C VAL A 110 -4.08 2.30 6.69
N TYR A 111 -4.21 0.98 6.66
CA TYR A 111 -4.54 0.22 7.87
C TYR A 111 -3.34 0.26 8.82
N SER A 112 -3.57 0.67 10.07
CA SER A 112 -2.54 0.69 11.11
C SER A 112 -2.31 -0.67 11.74
N GLN A 113 -3.28 -1.58 11.65
CA GLN A 113 -3.17 -2.99 12.04
C GLN A 113 -3.44 -3.89 10.83
N ASP A 114 -4.71 -4.20 10.60
CA ASP A 114 -5.17 -5.04 9.49
C ASP A 114 -6.50 -4.52 8.94
N ASN A 115 -6.99 -5.11 7.87
CA ASN A 115 -8.22 -4.70 7.20
C ASN A 115 -9.51 -5.01 7.98
N THR A 116 -9.45 -5.62 9.15
CA THR A 116 -10.61 -5.77 10.04
C THR A 116 -10.90 -4.50 10.84
N LYS A 117 -9.93 -3.56 10.89
CA LYS A 117 -9.99 -2.27 11.57
C LYS A 117 -9.92 -1.12 10.57
N PRO A 118 -11.03 -0.76 9.88
CA PRO A 118 -11.03 0.33 8.92
C PRO A 118 -10.67 1.67 9.56
N GLU A 119 -9.76 2.40 8.95
CA GLU A 119 -9.35 3.74 9.40
C GLU A 119 -10.31 4.82 8.87
N ILE A 120 -10.89 4.60 7.68
CA ILE A 120 -11.81 5.55 7.04
C ILE A 120 -13.13 4.86 6.71
N LEU A 121 -14.21 5.41 7.23
CA LEU A 121 -15.58 4.97 6.93
C LEU A 121 -16.33 6.02 6.10
N LEU A 122 -17.05 5.56 5.09
CA LEU A 122 -18.00 6.32 4.28
C LEU A 122 -19.44 5.99 4.73
N LYS A 123 -20.19 7.02 5.13
CA LYS A 123 -21.61 6.92 5.49
C LYS A 123 -22.47 7.76 4.54
N ILE A 124 -23.59 7.20 4.12
CA ILE A 124 -24.56 7.86 3.25
C ILE A 124 -25.89 7.97 3.99
N THR A 125 -26.49 9.17 3.98
CA THR A 125 -27.83 9.38 4.55
C THR A 125 -28.69 10.17 3.58
N ASP A 126 -30.01 9.99 3.69
CA ASP A 126 -30.99 10.79 2.96
C ASP A 126 -31.13 12.22 3.58
N LYS A 127 -32.04 13.01 3.01
CA LYS A 127 -32.32 14.37 3.48
C LYS A 127 -32.83 14.45 4.92
N ASN A 128 -33.38 13.36 5.46
CA ASN A 128 -33.91 13.28 6.82
C ASN A 128 -32.88 12.73 7.82
N GLY A 129 -31.68 12.41 7.34
CA GLY A 129 -30.62 11.80 8.14
C GLY A 129 -30.75 10.28 8.29
N ALA A 130 -31.72 9.66 7.61
CA ALA A 130 -31.86 8.20 7.62
C ALA A 130 -30.72 7.58 6.79
N GLU A 131 -30.09 6.56 7.35
CA GLU A 131 -28.98 5.87 6.70
C GLU A 131 -29.45 5.09 5.48
N VAL A 132 -28.69 5.22 4.38
CA VAL A 132 -28.92 4.52 3.12
C VAL A 132 -27.69 3.68 2.80
N LYS A 133 -27.94 2.44 2.38
CA LYS A 133 -26.89 1.46 2.08
C LYS A 133 -27.00 0.98 0.63
N PRO A 134 -26.59 1.81 -0.36
CA PRO A 134 -26.53 1.32 -1.74
C PRO A 134 -25.50 0.18 -1.84
N THR A 135 -25.66 -0.70 -2.82
CA THR A 135 -24.60 -1.66 -3.13
C THR A 135 -23.43 -0.91 -3.76
N LEU A 136 -22.32 -0.87 -3.08
CA LEU A 136 -21.07 -0.29 -3.60
C LEU A 136 -20.13 -1.45 -3.94
N GLU A 137 -19.83 -1.60 -5.22
CA GLU A 137 -19.04 -2.72 -5.72
C GLU A 137 -17.62 -2.69 -5.09
N GLY A 138 -17.16 -3.84 -4.63
CA GLY A 138 -15.84 -4.00 -4.00
C GLY A 138 -15.70 -3.41 -2.59
N LEU A 139 -16.73 -2.80 -2.02
CA LEU A 139 -16.68 -2.22 -0.68
C LEU A 139 -17.54 -2.99 0.33
N GLU A 140 -16.95 -3.25 1.50
CA GLU A 140 -17.66 -3.86 2.63
C GLU A 140 -18.26 -2.80 3.54
N TYR A 141 -19.52 -3.02 3.94
CA TYR A 141 -20.15 -2.23 4.99
C TYR A 141 -19.81 -2.82 6.36
N LYS A 142 -19.08 -2.07 7.17
CA LYS A 142 -18.57 -2.51 8.48
C LYS A 142 -19.23 -1.74 9.62
N THR A 143 -19.34 -2.41 10.77
CA THR A 143 -19.67 -1.80 12.05
C THR A 143 -18.53 -2.10 13.02
N ILE A 144 -17.95 -1.06 13.59
CA ILE A 144 -16.80 -1.14 14.50
C ILE A 144 -17.04 -0.30 15.75
N THR A 145 -16.22 -0.49 16.75
CA THR A 145 -16.21 0.36 17.95
C THR A 145 -14.96 1.24 17.93
N ASP A 146 -15.14 2.54 18.07
CA ASP A 146 -14.02 3.49 18.15
C ASP A 146 -13.33 3.49 19.53
N GLY A 147 -12.23 4.24 19.67
CA GLY A 147 -11.46 4.32 20.90
C GLY A 147 -12.19 4.94 22.11
N LYS A 148 -13.38 5.50 21.89
CA LYS A 148 -14.29 6.00 22.96
C LYS A 148 -15.41 5.02 23.32
N GLY A 149 -15.41 3.82 22.72
CA GLY A 149 -16.44 2.82 22.92
C GLY A 149 -17.73 3.11 22.14
N VAL A 150 -17.72 4.02 21.17
CA VAL A 150 -18.89 4.38 20.35
C VAL A 150 -18.92 3.53 19.09
N SER A 151 -20.09 2.99 18.76
CA SER A 151 -20.30 2.22 17.53
C SER A 151 -20.31 3.16 16.32
N GLN A 152 -19.48 2.85 15.34
CA GLN A 152 -19.38 3.53 14.05
C GLN A 152 -19.72 2.56 12.93
N SER A 153 -20.42 3.02 11.90
CA SER A 153 -20.79 2.17 10.76
C SER A 153 -20.62 2.90 9.46
N GLY A 154 -20.19 2.19 8.42
CA GLY A 154 -20.01 2.73 7.08
C GLY A 154 -19.27 1.76 6.16
N TYR A 155 -19.12 2.13 4.89
CA TYR A 155 -18.28 1.41 3.94
C TYR A 155 -16.82 1.69 4.24
N ASP A 156 -16.02 0.64 4.23
CA ASP A 156 -14.57 0.76 4.42
C ASP A 156 -13.92 1.30 3.14
N ILE A 157 -13.46 2.53 3.19
CA ILE A 157 -12.74 3.21 2.10
C ILE A 157 -11.30 3.56 2.50
N THR A 158 -10.73 2.87 3.49
CA THR A 158 -9.41 3.19 4.06
C THR A 158 -8.32 3.38 3.01
N THR A 159 -8.25 2.49 2.02
CA THR A 159 -7.25 2.57 0.95
C THR A 159 -7.85 2.89 -0.42
N TYR A 160 -9.14 3.21 -0.47
CA TYR A 160 -9.82 3.52 -1.72
C TYR A 160 -9.39 4.89 -2.24
N ASN A 161 -8.98 4.97 -3.49
CA ASN A 161 -8.44 6.19 -4.09
C ASN A 161 -8.85 6.29 -5.56
N ASP A 162 -10.17 6.37 -5.79
CA ASP A 162 -10.75 6.34 -7.14
C ASP A 162 -12.11 7.03 -7.15
N VAL A 163 -12.77 7.10 -8.32
CA VAL A 163 -14.16 7.51 -8.46
C VAL A 163 -15.08 6.36 -8.03
N LEU A 164 -15.85 6.57 -6.99
CA LEU A 164 -16.81 5.61 -6.46
C LEU A 164 -18.21 5.90 -6.98
N PRO A 165 -18.83 5.05 -7.81
CA PRO A 165 -20.23 5.15 -8.17
C PRO A 165 -21.12 4.90 -6.94
N ILE A 166 -21.91 5.90 -6.52
CA ILE A 166 -22.91 5.75 -5.46
C ILE A 166 -24.23 5.32 -6.05
N TYR A 167 -24.64 5.98 -7.12
CA TYR A 167 -25.81 5.62 -7.90
C TYR A 167 -25.49 5.72 -9.39
N GLU A 168 -25.85 4.67 -10.12
CA GLU A 168 -25.82 4.62 -11.57
C GLU A 168 -27.24 4.56 -12.09
N ASN A 169 -27.60 5.44 -13.03
CA ASN A 169 -28.91 5.49 -13.68
C ASN A 169 -30.08 5.49 -12.68
N LYS A 170 -29.96 6.26 -11.57
CA LYS A 170 -31.00 6.32 -10.57
C LYS A 170 -32.21 7.09 -11.08
N GLU A 171 -33.38 6.46 -11.05
CA GLU A 171 -34.65 7.07 -11.44
C GLU A 171 -35.16 8.05 -10.37
N ILE A 172 -35.70 9.19 -10.83
CA ILE A 172 -36.44 10.17 -10.03
C ILE A 172 -37.71 10.56 -10.77
N THR A 173 -38.86 10.50 -10.09
CA THR A 173 -40.18 10.73 -10.68
C THR A 173 -41.01 11.70 -9.86
N THR A 174 -41.79 12.54 -10.53
CA THR A 174 -42.74 13.45 -9.86
C THR A 174 -43.83 13.91 -10.81
N THR A 175 -44.98 14.30 -10.24
CA THR A 175 -46.07 15.02 -10.95
C THR A 175 -46.08 16.50 -10.62
N SER A 176 -45.18 17.00 -9.76
CA SER A 176 -45.07 18.42 -9.36
C SER A 176 -43.60 18.81 -9.22
N SER A 177 -43.03 18.66 -8.06
CA SER A 177 -41.60 18.82 -7.80
C SER A 177 -41.12 17.88 -6.73
N ILE A 178 -39.89 17.38 -6.87
CA ILE A 178 -39.22 16.51 -5.92
C ILE A 178 -37.75 16.93 -5.77
N THR A 179 -37.23 16.78 -4.57
CA THR A 179 -35.78 16.88 -4.30
C THR A 179 -35.34 15.63 -3.59
N GLU A 180 -34.42 14.89 -4.21
CA GLU A 180 -33.64 13.86 -3.54
C GLU A 180 -32.33 14.51 -3.09
N GLN A 181 -31.94 14.24 -1.85
CA GLN A 181 -30.67 14.70 -1.29
C GLN A 181 -29.97 13.56 -0.59
N TRP A 182 -28.69 13.44 -0.87
CA TRP A 182 -27.78 12.48 -0.30
C TRP A 182 -26.68 13.22 0.46
N ASN A 183 -26.57 12.97 1.75
CA ASN A 183 -25.49 13.50 2.57
C ASN A 183 -24.41 12.42 2.69
N ILE A 184 -23.18 12.80 2.41
CA ILE A 184 -22.01 11.93 2.39
C ILE A 184 -21.10 12.37 3.53
N THR A 185 -20.83 11.48 4.46
CA THR A 185 -19.91 11.71 5.58
C THR A 185 -18.76 10.74 5.49
N ILE A 186 -17.55 11.25 5.45
CA ILE A 186 -16.32 10.47 5.54
C ILE A 186 -15.73 10.72 6.93
N THR A 187 -15.37 9.64 7.63
CA THR A 187 -14.89 9.69 9.01
C THR A 187 -13.60 8.91 9.15
N PHE A 188 -12.55 9.55 9.63
CA PHE A 188 -11.39 8.88 10.19
C PHE A 188 -11.74 8.38 11.60
N ILE A 189 -11.51 7.11 11.85
CA ILE A 189 -11.82 6.45 13.12
C ILE A 189 -10.60 6.50 14.02
N ASN A 190 -10.72 7.16 15.16
CA ASN A 190 -9.68 7.19 16.18
C ASN A 190 -9.90 6.01 17.15
N TYR A 191 -8.98 5.06 17.12
CA TYR A 191 -8.98 3.89 17.99
C TYR A 191 -8.16 4.13 19.25
N ASP A 192 -8.18 3.17 20.17
CA ASP A 192 -7.36 3.14 21.39
C ASP A 192 -5.98 2.47 21.20
N PHE A 193 -5.67 2.03 19.98
CA PHE A 193 -4.37 1.47 19.62
C PHE A 193 -3.51 2.46 18.79
N ASN A 194 -2.26 2.10 18.55
CA ASN A 194 -1.32 2.92 17.81
C ASN A 194 -1.70 3.03 16.33
N GLN A 195 -2.03 4.25 15.91
CA GLN A 195 -2.34 4.62 14.53
C GLN A 195 -1.29 5.57 13.91
N SER A 196 -0.07 5.60 14.44
CA SER A 196 0.99 6.52 13.99
C SER A 196 1.33 6.40 12.50
N ALA A 197 1.03 5.26 11.87
CA ALA A 197 1.11 5.06 10.42
C ALA A 197 0.27 6.08 9.62
N ASN A 198 -0.75 6.68 10.24
CA ASN A 198 -1.63 7.68 9.65
C ASN A 198 -1.31 9.13 10.06
N ALA A 199 -0.25 9.35 10.84
CA ALA A 199 0.17 10.70 11.21
C ALA A 199 0.56 11.53 9.97
N GLY A 200 0.00 12.74 9.86
CA GLY A 200 0.23 13.63 8.72
C GLY A 200 -0.45 13.23 7.41
N LYS A 201 -1.27 12.18 7.42
CA LYS A 201 -2.01 11.72 6.24
C LYS A 201 -3.31 12.48 6.03
N SER A 202 -3.82 12.43 4.82
CA SER A 202 -5.00 13.16 4.41
C SER A 202 -5.83 12.43 3.36
N LEU A 203 -7.10 12.85 3.26
CA LEU A 203 -8.04 12.47 2.21
C LEU A 203 -8.73 13.73 1.69
N SER A 204 -8.92 13.81 0.36
CA SER A 204 -9.73 14.83 -0.29
C SER A 204 -10.71 14.19 -1.26
N ALA A 205 -11.99 14.59 -1.19
CA ALA A 205 -13.04 14.04 -2.04
C ALA A 205 -14.07 15.09 -2.44
N THR A 206 -14.68 14.92 -3.62
CA THR A 206 -15.77 15.77 -4.13
C THR A 206 -16.92 14.90 -4.63
N LEU A 207 -18.15 15.43 -4.61
CA LEU A 207 -19.29 14.78 -5.26
C LEU A 207 -19.44 15.29 -6.70
N MET A 208 -19.82 14.37 -7.57
CA MET A 208 -20.27 14.66 -8.94
C MET A 208 -21.66 14.07 -9.14
N ILE A 209 -22.59 14.89 -9.67
CA ILE A 209 -23.95 14.44 -9.99
C ILE A 209 -24.33 14.97 -11.38
N GLN A 210 -24.83 14.10 -12.23
CA GLN A 210 -25.08 14.42 -13.65
C GLN A 210 -26.14 13.52 -14.29
N LYS A 211 -26.64 13.91 -15.48
CA LYS A 211 -27.64 13.11 -16.25
C LYS A 211 -27.06 11.94 -17.02
N SER A 212 -25.84 12.07 -17.49
CA SER A 212 -25.15 11.04 -18.26
C SER A 212 -24.21 10.23 -17.37
N GLU A 213 -23.87 9.04 -17.81
CA GLU A 213 -22.77 8.28 -17.24
C GLU A 213 -21.46 9.08 -17.31
N LEU A 214 -20.56 8.80 -16.38
CA LEU A 214 -19.24 9.42 -16.36
C LEU A 214 -18.48 9.01 -17.64
N GLU A 215 -18.00 10.01 -18.35
CA GLU A 215 -17.08 9.78 -19.46
C GLU A 215 -15.70 9.46 -18.89
N TYR A 216 -15.02 8.49 -19.49
CA TYR A 216 -13.65 8.14 -19.14
C TYR A 216 -12.72 8.55 -20.28
N THR A 217 -11.51 8.91 -19.93
CA THR A 217 -10.43 9.13 -20.88
C THR A 217 -9.53 7.90 -20.89
N LEU A 218 -9.30 7.36 -22.08
CA LEU A 218 -8.45 6.19 -22.23
C LEU A 218 -7.03 6.49 -21.74
N GLY A 219 -6.53 5.69 -20.80
CA GLY A 219 -5.25 5.90 -20.13
C GLY A 219 -5.30 6.71 -18.82
N ASP A 220 -6.40 7.41 -18.53
CA ASP A 220 -6.64 8.10 -17.25
C ASP A 220 -7.23 7.11 -16.23
N VAL A 221 -6.35 6.24 -15.72
CA VAL A 221 -6.73 5.10 -14.88
C VAL A 221 -7.17 5.54 -13.48
N ASN A 222 -6.67 6.68 -13.02
CA ASN A 222 -7.00 7.23 -11.70
C ASN A 222 -8.18 8.21 -11.72
N GLY A 223 -8.66 8.60 -12.91
CA GLY A 223 -9.80 9.50 -13.10
C GLY A 223 -9.53 10.95 -12.70
N ASP A 224 -8.28 11.42 -12.71
CA ASP A 224 -7.93 12.79 -12.33
C ASP A 224 -8.05 13.80 -13.47
N GLY A 225 -8.35 13.34 -14.70
CA GLY A 225 -8.53 14.14 -15.90
C GLY A 225 -7.25 14.33 -16.71
N SER A 226 -6.15 13.65 -16.35
CA SER A 226 -4.88 13.71 -17.06
C SER A 226 -4.25 12.32 -17.16
N ILE A 227 -3.47 12.07 -18.21
CA ILE A 227 -2.73 10.81 -18.35
C ILE A 227 -1.29 11.06 -17.94
N GLY A 228 -0.83 10.38 -16.89
CA GLY A 228 0.49 10.60 -16.32
C GLY A 228 1.06 9.40 -15.56
N ILE A 229 2.13 9.64 -14.82
CA ILE A 229 2.80 8.60 -14.03
C ILE A 229 1.89 7.99 -12.95
N ASN A 230 0.93 8.79 -12.43
CA ASN A 230 0.00 8.31 -11.41
C ASN A 230 -0.93 7.20 -11.94
N ASP A 231 -1.28 7.26 -13.24
CA ASP A 231 -2.08 6.24 -13.91
C ASP A 231 -1.29 4.95 -14.07
N VAL A 232 -0.02 5.04 -14.43
CA VAL A 232 0.89 3.90 -14.51
C VAL A 232 1.03 3.23 -13.12
N LEU A 233 1.25 4.04 -12.08
CA LEU A 233 1.35 3.54 -10.69
C LEU A 233 0.02 2.95 -10.19
N ARG A 234 -1.10 3.53 -10.62
CA ARG A 234 -2.43 2.99 -10.33
C ARG A 234 -2.63 1.66 -11.04
N PHE A 235 -2.26 1.56 -12.32
CA PHE A 235 -2.40 0.34 -13.10
C PHE A 235 -1.53 -0.80 -12.53
N MET A 236 -0.32 -0.53 -12.04
CA MET A 236 0.51 -1.55 -11.39
C MET A 236 -0.25 -2.26 -10.25
N LYS A 237 -1.03 -1.52 -9.47
CA LYS A 237 -1.83 -2.09 -8.36
C LYS A 237 -2.95 -3.01 -8.83
N TYR A 238 -3.38 -2.91 -10.08
CA TYR A 238 -4.36 -3.82 -10.66
C TYR A 238 -3.87 -5.27 -10.63
N PHE A 239 -2.61 -5.49 -10.94
CA PHE A 239 -2.05 -6.85 -10.97
C PHE A 239 -1.96 -7.47 -9.58
N ASP A 240 -1.75 -6.66 -8.54
CA ASP A 240 -1.74 -7.15 -7.15
C ASP A 240 -3.16 -7.41 -6.65
N ASN A 241 -4.10 -6.55 -6.99
CA ASN A 241 -5.49 -6.67 -6.55
C ASN A 241 -6.46 -6.05 -7.58
N PRO A 242 -6.96 -6.84 -8.55
CA PRO A 242 -7.91 -6.36 -9.56
C PRO A 242 -9.22 -5.79 -8.98
N SER A 243 -9.63 -6.24 -7.79
CA SER A 243 -10.86 -5.76 -7.14
C SER A 243 -10.82 -4.30 -6.70
N LEU A 244 -9.64 -3.67 -6.71
CA LEU A 244 -9.50 -2.23 -6.43
C LEU A 244 -9.94 -1.35 -7.59
N PHE A 245 -10.20 -1.94 -8.76
CA PHE A 245 -10.58 -1.21 -9.98
C PHE A 245 -12.08 -1.23 -10.16
N ASN A 246 -12.67 -0.04 -10.26
CA ASN A 246 -14.05 0.09 -10.65
C ASN A 246 -14.19 -0.01 -12.18
N LYS A 247 -15.43 0.02 -12.66
CA LYS A 247 -15.77 -0.03 -14.08
C LYS A 247 -15.01 1.00 -14.93
N TYR A 248 -14.85 2.23 -14.43
CA TYR A 248 -14.23 3.32 -15.19
C TYR A 248 -12.72 3.15 -15.26
N ALA A 249 -12.08 2.76 -14.16
CA ALA A 249 -10.66 2.43 -14.14
C ALA A 249 -10.34 1.26 -15.10
N LEU A 250 -11.19 0.22 -15.15
CA LEU A 250 -11.04 -0.89 -16.11
C LEU A 250 -11.15 -0.42 -17.56
N LEU A 251 -12.18 0.40 -17.86
CA LEU A 251 -12.37 0.94 -19.22
C LEU A 251 -11.22 1.86 -19.64
N ALA A 252 -10.71 2.68 -18.70
CA ALA A 252 -9.56 3.55 -18.97
C ALA A 252 -8.25 2.77 -19.12
N SER A 253 -8.14 1.59 -18.50
CA SER A 253 -6.96 0.73 -18.55
C SER A 253 -6.87 -0.11 -19.82
N ASP A 254 -7.98 -0.42 -20.48
CA ASP A 254 -8.02 -1.18 -21.76
C ASP A 254 -7.58 -0.24 -22.91
N VAL A 255 -6.29 0.12 -22.91
CA VAL A 255 -5.75 1.11 -23.85
C VAL A 255 -5.49 0.57 -25.24
N ASN A 256 -5.54 -0.74 -25.43
CA ASN A 256 -5.53 -1.38 -26.74
C ASN A 256 -6.95 -1.69 -27.26
N GLN A 257 -7.96 -1.58 -26.41
CA GLN A 257 -9.38 -1.83 -26.72
C GLN A 257 -9.66 -3.24 -27.24
N ASP A 258 -8.97 -4.25 -26.68
CA ASP A 258 -9.22 -5.66 -27.00
C ASP A 258 -10.27 -6.29 -26.05
N GLY A 259 -10.72 -5.56 -25.04
CA GLY A 259 -11.70 -5.97 -24.03
C GLY A 259 -11.09 -6.71 -22.85
N ILE A 260 -9.76 -6.79 -22.74
CA ILE A 260 -9.04 -7.52 -21.70
C ILE A 260 -7.97 -6.63 -21.10
N VAL A 261 -8.14 -6.18 -19.88
CA VAL A 261 -7.10 -5.43 -19.14
C VAL A 261 -5.99 -6.38 -18.71
N ASN A 262 -4.79 -6.20 -19.25
CA ASN A 262 -3.63 -7.05 -18.98
C ASN A 262 -2.29 -6.31 -19.13
N GLU A 263 -1.18 -7.05 -19.17
CA GLU A 263 0.17 -6.49 -19.24
C GLU A 263 0.47 -5.76 -20.55
N LEU A 264 -0.23 -6.11 -21.62
CA LEU A 264 -0.05 -5.43 -22.92
C LEU A 264 -0.54 -3.98 -22.84
N ASP A 265 -1.67 -3.75 -22.16
CA ASP A 265 -2.19 -2.41 -21.90
C ASP A 265 -1.26 -1.61 -21.00
N PHE A 266 -0.73 -2.25 -19.97
CA PHE A 266 0.23 -1.62 -19.07
C PHE A 266 1.48 -1.15 -19.83
N ASP A 267 2.05 -1.99 -20.69
CA ASP A 267 3.24 -1.64 -21.48
C ASP A 267 2.96 -0.48 -22.43
N ILE A 268 1.78 -0.44 -23.04
CA ILE A 268 1.32 0.66 -23.88
C ILE A 268 1.22 1.95 -23.07
N LEU A 269 0.53 1.92 -21.92
CA LEU A 269 0.36 3.10 -21.08
C LEU A 269 1.70 3.60 -20.52
N PHE A 270 2.57 2.69 -20.10
CA PHE A 270 3.92 3.01 -19.65
C PHE A 270 4.74 3.67 -20.75
N LYS A 271 4.66 3.14 -22.00
CA LYS A 271 5.33 3.72 -23.17
C LYS A 271 4.76 5.08 -23.53
N TYR A 272 3.43 5.22 -23.52
CA TYR A 272 2.79 6.51 -23.75
C TYR A 272 3.28 7.56 -22.76
N ASN A 273 3.28 7.23 -21.46
CA ASN A 273 3.72 8.16 -20.41
C ASN A 273 5.21 8.51 -20.50
N SER A 274 6.06 7.57 -20.99
CA SER A 274 7.51 7.78 -21.03
C SER A 274 7.95 8.82 -22.07
N ASN A 275 7.30 8.89 -23.22
CA ASN A 275 7.75 9.76 -24.30
C ASN A 275 6.66 10.21 -25.29
N HIS A 276 5.41 9.86 -25.07
CA HIS A 276 4.26 10.19 -25.93
C HIS A 276 4.50 9.83 -27.42
N SER A 277 5.34 8.80 -27.70
CA SER A 277 5.69 8.40 -29.07
C SER A 277 4.61 7.59 -29.77
N ILE A 278 3.62 7.13 -29.03
CA ILE A 278 2.44 6.40 -29.49
C ILE A 278 1.18 7.15 -29.10
N GLY A 279 0.08 6.94 -29.83
CA GLY A 279 -1.23 7.48 -29.45
C GLY A 279 -2.08 6.41 -28.74
N LEU A 280 -3.14 6.84 -28.05
CA LEU A 280 -4.13 5.93 -27.50
C LEU A 280 -5.46 6.11 -28.27
N PRO A 281 -6.21 5.02 -28.61
CA PRO A 281 -5.85 3.62 -28.38
C PRO A 281 -4.68 3.14 -29.25
N TYR A 282 -3.97 2.13 -28.78
CA TYR A 282 -2.84 1.53 -29.50
C TYR A 282 -3.01 0.01 -29.60
N GLN A 283 -3.05 -0.52 -30.81
CA GLN A 283 -3.19 -1.96 -31.07
C GLN A 283 -1.81 -2.62 -31.13
N ASN A 284 -1.58 -3.61 -30.28
CA ASN A 284 -0.37 -4.43 -30.34
C ASN A 284 -0.31 -5.21 -31.66
N LYS A 285 0.87 -5.30 -32.27
CA LYS A 285 1.10 -6.10 -33.48
C LYS A 285 1.09 -7.59 -33.21
N ASP A 286 1.50 -7.98 -32.01
CA ASP A 286 1.66 -9.35 -31.57
C ASP A 286 1.46 -9.46 -30.06
N ALA A 287 1.24 -10.67 -29.60
CA ALA A 287 1.17 -11.02 -28.18
C ALA A 287 1.72 -12.42 -27.99
N TYR A 288 2.65 -12.58 -27.07
CA TYR A 288 3.30 -13.84 -26.72
C TYR A 288 3.07 -14.18 -25.26
N ASN A 289 3.09 -15.47 -24.93
CA ASN A 289 2.89 -15.94 -23.57
C ASN A 289 4.21 -16.17 -22.85
N ILE A 290 4.16 -16.03 -21.52
CA ILE A 290 5.26 -16.36 -20.61
C ILE A 290 4.75 -17.44 -19.66
N THR A 291 5.53 -18.51 -19.54
CA THR A 291 5.23 -19.61 -18.63
C THR A 291 6.33 -19.77 -17.59
N TYR A 292 5.97 -20.24 -16.40
CA TYR A 292 6.90 -20.40 -15.28
C TYR A 292 6.85 -21.81 -14.72
N ASN A 293 8.04 -22.38 -14.52
CA ASN A 293 8.23 -23.52 -13.65
C ASN A 293 8.81 -23.03 -12.32
N LEU A 294 8.04 -23.05 -11.25
CA LEU A 294 8.47 -22.55 -9.95
C LEU A 294 9.24 -23.60 -9.13
N ASP A 295 9.41 -24.80 -9.64
CA ASP A 295 10.16 -25.90 -8.99
C ASP A 295 9.78 -26.09 -7.52
N GLY A 296 8.46 -26.18 -7.26
CA GLY A 296 7.89 -26.34 -5.91
C GLY A 296 7.80 -25.04 -5.10
N GLY A 297 8.20 -23.91 -5.65
CA GLY A 297 7.92 -22.59 -5.09
C GLY A 297 6.53 -22.08 -5.40
N THR A 298 6.19 -20.92 -4.86
CA THR A 298 4.93 -20.20 -5.11
C THR A 298 5.22 -18.76 -5.49
N ALA A 299 4.36 -18.16 -6.31
CA ALA A 299 4.41 -16.72 -6.56
C ALA A 299 3.90 -15.95 -5.34
N ALA A 300 4.68 -15.00 -4.86
CA ALA A 300 4.31 -14.13 -3.75
C ALA A 300 3.57 -12.87 -4.23
N ILE A 301 3.74 -12.52 -5.52
CA ILE A 301 3.09 -11.42 -6.22
C ILE A 301 2.72 -11.87 -7.62
N TYR A 302 2.06 -10.97 -8.36
CA TYR A 302 1.75 -11.20 -9.77
C TYR A 302 3.03 -11.38 -10.61
N LEU A 303 3.07 -12.45 -11.42
CA LEU A 303 4.08 -12.69 -12.43
C LEU A 303 3.51 -12.37 -13.81
N ARG A 304 4.25 -11.64 -14.62
CA ARG A 304 3.86 -11.29 -15.99
C ARG A 304 3.61 -12.55 -16.82
N THR A 305 2.48 -12.62 -17.50
CA THR A 305 2.10 -13.77 -18.33
C THR A 305 2.09 -13.47 -19.83
N LYS A 306 2.15 -12.19 -20.21
CA LYS A 306 2.10 -11.74 -21.61
C LYS A 306 3.09 -10.62 -21.89
N TYR A 307 3.54 -10.54 -23.15
CA TYR A 307 4.34 -9.43 -23.66
C TYR A 307 4.12 -9.27 -25.17
N SER A 308 4.52 -8.13 -25.73
CA SER A 308 4.59 -7.86 -27.18
C SER A 308 6.05 -7.59 -27.58
N SER A 309 6.40 -7.97 -28.80
CA SER A 309 7.73 -7.65 -29.35
C SER A 309 7.99 -6.15 -29.55
N GLU A 310 6.95 -5.34 -29.46
CA GLU A 310 7.03 -3.90 -29.72
C GLU A 310 7.68 -3.11 -28.60
N PHE A 311 7.65 -3.64 -27.37
CA PHE A 311 8.15 -2.96 -26.18
C PHE A 311 9.16 -3.81 -25.43
N GLU A 312 10.07 -3.12 -24.73
CA GLU A 312 10.86 -3.76 -23.69
C GLU A 312 9.96 -4.04 -22.50
N ALA A 313 10.02 -5.24 -21.94
CA ALA A 313 9.19 -5.65 -20.82
C ALA A 313 10.03 -6.29 -19.72
N SER A 314 9.73 -5.98 -18.47
CA SER A 314 10.31 -6.68 -17.32
C SER A 314 9.38 -7.80 -16.86
N LEU A 315 9.92 -8.94 -16.41
CA LEU A 315 9.13 -9.96 -15.72
C LEU A 315 8.53 -9.42 -14.43
N ASN A 316 9.08 -8.34 -13.94
CA ASN A 316 8.74 -7.73 -12.68
C ASN A 316 8.21 -6.30 -12.88
N PHE A 317 6.98 -6.01 -12.42
CA PHE A 317 6.40 -4.66 -12.47
C PHE A 317 6.97 -3.72 -11.40
N GLU A 318 7.45 -4.24 -10.27
CA GLU A 318 8.02 -3.43 -9.19
C GLU A 318 9.53 -3.62 -9.07
N SER A 319 10.24 -2.51 -8.86
CA SER A 319 11.70 -2.47 -8.70
C SER A 319 12.20 -2.87 -7.30
N ASN A 320 11.32 -3.24 -6.39
CA ASN A 320 11.70 -3.60 -5.03
C ASN A 320 12.04 -5.09 -4.90
N THR A 321 13.23 -5.29 -4.60
CA THR A 321 14.25 -6.29 -4.43
C THR A 321 13.90 -7.56 -3.64
N PHE A 322 12.64 -7.88 -3.35
CA PHE A 322 12.35 -9.14 -2.67
C PHE A 322 11.75 -10.15 -3.62
N SER A 323 12.24 -11.38 -3.46
CA SER A 323 11.87 -12.53 -4.30
C SER A 323 10.37 -12.58 -4.52
N LYS A 324 9.95 -12.34 -5.73
CA LYS A 324 8.55 -12.40 -6.17
C LYS A 324 8.02 -13.82 -6.18
N VAL A 325 8.90 -14.77 -5.96
CA VAL A 325 8.63 -16.19 -5.75
C VAL A 325 9.29 -16.63 -4.45
N LYS A 326 8.69 -17.59 -3.78
CA LYS A 326 9.17 -18.15 -2.51
C LYS A 326 9.04 -19.67 -2.49
N LYS A 327 9.96 -20.30 -1.78
CA LYS A 327 9.97 -21.73 -1.50
C LYS A 327 10.46 -21.92 -0.08
N ASP A 328 9.72 -22.70 0.70
CA ASP A 328 10.06 -22.91 2.11
C ASP A 328 11.46 -23.53 2.26
N GLY A 329 12.29 -22.92 3.11
CA GLY A 329 13.67 -23.33 3.34
C GLY A 329 14.66 -22.98 2.24
N TYR A 330 14.28 -22.21 1.21
CA TYR A 330 15.15 -21.87 0.09
C TYR A 330 15.15 -20.39 -0.22
N GLY A 331 16.30 -19.84 -0.63
CA GLY A 331 16.47 -18.53 -1.26
C GLY A 331 16.30 -18.61 -2.77
N PHE A 332 15.64 -17.62 -3.36
CA PHE A 332 15.53 -17.50 -4.81
C PHE A 332 16.83 -16.97 -5.39
N THR A 333 17.39 -17.67 -6.38
CA THR A 333 18.69 -17.35 -6.97
C THR A 333 18.59 -16.79 -8.37
N GLY A 334 17.38 -16.69 -8.90
CA GLY A 334 17.13 -16.14 -10.22
C GLY A 334 16.44 -17.10 -11.17
N TRP A 335 16.14 -16.59 -12.33
CA TRP A 335 15.49 -17.29 -13.42
C TRP A 335 16.50 -17.86 -14.40
N THR A 336 16.23 -19.04 -14.94
CA THR A 336 16.88 -19.60 -16.14
C THR A 336 15.80 -20.02 -17.14
N GLY A 337 16.17 -20.21 -18.39
CA GLY A 337 15.23 -20.63 -19.46
C GLY A 337 15.42 -19.79 -20.72
N SER A 338 14.42 -19.06 -21.14
CA SER A 338 14.51 -18.22 -22.34
C SER A 338 15.61 -17.14 -22.27
N ASN A 339 16.06 -16.77 -21.06
CA ASN A 339 17.20 -15.88 -20.82
C ASN A 339 18.56 -16.62 -20.83
N GLY A 340 18.58 -17.94 -20.95
CA GLY A 340 19.79 -18.76 -20.94
C GLY A 340 19.93 -19.65 -19.71
N THR A 341 21.14 -20.13 -19.45
CA THR A 341 21.46 -21.06 -18.38
C THR A 341 22.07 -20.42 -17.13
N THR A 342 22.41 -19.15 -17.21
CA THR A 342 22.89 -18.37 -16.06
C THR A 342 21.68 -17.77 -15.34
N THR A 343 21.64 -17.92 -14.02
CA THR A 343 20.55 -17.35 -13.20
C THR A 343 20.58 -15.82 -13.22
N GLU A 344 19.43 -15.21 -13.44
CA GLU A 344 19.22 -13.77 -13.41
C GLU A 344 18.03 -13.46 -12.49
N GLU A 345 18.24 -12.64 -11.46
CA GLU A 345 17.18 -12.21 -10.55
C GLU A 345 16.17 -11.29 -11.23
N GLU A 346 16.66 -10.44 -12.12
CA GLU A 346 15.87 -9.55 -12.97
C GLU A 346 16.05 -9.94 -14.42
N VAL A 347 14.97 -10.31 -15.08
CA VAL A 347 14.97 -10.60 -16.51
C VAL A 347 14.24 -9.49 -17.26
N ILE A 348 14.92 -8.93 -18.24
CA ILE A 348 14.38 -7.97 -19.21
C ILE A 348 14.14 -8.68 -20.52
N ILE A 349 12.91 -8.64 -21.00
CA ILE A 349 12.54 -9.07 -22.35
C ILE A 349 12.82 -7.89 -23.28
N GLU A 350 13.86 -8.00 -24.08
CA GLU A 350 14.29 -6.92 -24.98
C GLU A 350 13.24 -6.69 -26.08
N GLN A 351 13.05 -5.42 -26.48
CA GLN A 351 12.24 -5.08 -27.66
C GLN A 351 12.72 -5.87 -28.89
N GLY A 352 11.78 -6.44 -29.64
CA GLY A 352 12.05 -7.29 -30.78
C GLY A 352 12.08 -8.78 -30.47
N THR A 353 12.00 -9.19 -29.20
CA THR A 353 11.86 -10.60 -28.81
C THR A 353 10.53 -11.14 -29.32
N THR A 354 10.53 -12.31 -29.93
CA THR A 354 9.33 -12.97 -30.49
C THR A 354 9.21 -14.42 -30.02
N GLY A 355 7.97 -14.91 -29.94
CA GLY A 355 7.66 -16.30 -29.54
C GLY A 355 7.41 -16.43 -28.05
N ASP A 356 6.74 -17.52 -27.67
CA ASP A 356 6.45 -17.80 -26.26
C ASP A 356 7.74 -18.05 -25.47
N LEU A 357 7.78 -17.55 -24.23
CA LEU A 357 8.93 -17.66 -23.33
C LEU A 357 8.62 -18.58 -22.16
N SER A 358 9.66 -19.19 -21.62
CA SER A 358 9.56 -20.03 -20.43
C SER A 358 10.71 -19.77 -19.48
N TYR A 359 10.41 -19.70 -18.19
CA TYR A 359 11.40 -19.48 -17.14
C TYR A 359 11.26 -20.51 -16.02
N THR A 360 12.39 -20.94 -15.48
CA THR A 360 12.46 -21.82 -14.33
C THR A 360 13.08 -21.06 -13.17
N ALA A 361 12.40 -21.09 -12.03
CA ALA A 361 12.92 -20.54 -10.78
C ALA A 361 14.04 -21.45 -10.25
N ASN A 362 15.16 -20.85 -9.88
CA ASN A 362 16.28 -21.56 -9.29
C ASN A 362 16.37 -21.21 -7.80
N TRP A 363 16.78 -22.20 -7.01
CA TRP A 363 16.76 -22.13 -5.57
C TRP A 363 18.08 -22.56 -4.97
N ALA A 364 18.49 -21.93 -3.88
CA ALA A 364 19.57 -22.41 -3.02
C ALA A 364 19.04 -22.58 -1.60
N LEU A 365 19.65 -23.46 -0.83
CA LEU A 365 19.26 -23.73 0.54
C LEU A 365 19.42 -22.46 1.38
N LEU A 366 18.37 -22.04 2.06
CA LEU A 366 18.37 -20.83 2.88
C LEU A 366 19.32 -21.03 4.07
N GLY A 367 20.26 -20.11 4.25
CA GLY A 367 21.28 -20.19 5.28
C GLY A 367 22.59 -20.90 4.87
N ASP A 368 22.63 -21.53 3.69
CA ASP A 368 23.86 -22.08 3.11
C ASP A 368 24.67 -20.96 2.44
N ILE A 369 25.36 -20.20 3.25
CA ILE A 369 26.06 -18.98 2.84
C ILE A 369 27.40 -19.30 2.17
N ASN A 370 28.04 -20.37 2.61
CA ASN A 370 29.31 -20.82 2.08
C ASN A 370 29.18 -21.71 0.83
N GLN A 371 27.96 -22.13 0.48
CA GLN A 371 27.58 -22.94 -0.69
C GLN A 371 28.20 -24.37 -0.67
N ASP A 372 28.30 -24.96 0.49
CA ASP A 372 28.78 -26.37 0.59
C ASP A 372 27.64 -27.40 0.57
N GLY A 373 26.36 -26.93 0.55
CA GLY A 373 25.16 -27.76 0.48
C GLY A 373 24.58 -28.14 1.83
N GLU A 374 25.18 -27.68 2.91
CA GLU A 374 24.72 -27.91 4.29
C GLU A 374 24.51 -26.54 4.97
N VAL A 375 23.65 -26.49 5.99
CA VAL A 375 23.47 -25.28 6.80
C VAL A 375 24.00 -25.58 8.19
N ASP A 376 25.19 -25.05 8.51
CA ASP A 376 25.88 -25.40 9.73
C ASP A 376 26.64 -24.21 10.38
N VAL A 377 27.54 -24.49 11.32
CA VAL A 377 28.33 -23.48 12.04
C VAL A 377 29.31 -22.72 11.14
N PHE A 378 29.67 -23.28 9.98
CA PHE A 378 30.55 -22.58 9.04
C PHE A 378 29.81 -21.44 8.35
N ASP A 379 28.48 -21.56 8.12
CA ASP A 379 27.63 -20.49 7.61
C ASP A 379 27.47 -19.37 8.63
N ASN A 380 27.34 -19.70 9.93
CA ASN A 380 27.37 -18.67 10.99
C ASN A 380 28.67 -17.85 10.92
N THR A 381 29.80 -18.53 10.69
CA THR A 381 31.11 -17.89 10.58
C THR A 381 31.16 -17.02 9.32
N ALA A 382 30.68 -17.53 8.20
CA ALA A 382 30.61 -16.82 6.93
C ALA A 382 29.78 -15.54 7.06
N LEU A 383 28.56 -15.62 7.60
CA LEU A 383 27.68 -14.47 7.81
C LEU A 383 28.28 -13.46 8.82
N SER A 384 28.83 -13.95 9.93
CA SER A 384 29.48 -13.09 10.91
C SER A 384 30.65 -12.30 10.33
N HIS A 385 31.46 -12.90 9.45
CA HIS A 385 32.54 -12.21 8.74
C HIS A 385 31.99 -11.11 7.83
N CYS A 386 30.92 -11.39 7.08
CA CYS A 386 30.26 -10.40 6.25
C CYS A 386 29.79 -9.19 7.05
N LEU A 387 29.03 -9.44 8.11
CA LEU A 387 28.42 -8.39 8.92
C LEU A 387 29.47 -7.51 9.63
N ASN A 388 30.60 -8.09 10.04
CA ASN A 388 31.71 -7.35 10.65
C ASN A 388 32.64 -6.66 9.63
N LYS A 389 32.30 -6.66 8.33
CA LYS A 389 33.09 -6.06 7.23
C LYS A 389 34.51 -6.64 7.11
N LEU A 390 34.75 -7.83 7.64
CA LEU A 390 36.06 -8.45 7.65
C LEU A 390 36.42 -9.14 6.33
N SER A 391 35.47 -9.38 5.47
CA SER A 391 35.48 -9.69 4.02
C SER A 391 34.25 -10.50 3.66
N CYS A 392 33.24 -9.89 3.02
CA CYS A 392 32.31 -10.66 2.23
C CYS A 392 33.07 -11.15 0.99
N ASN A 393 33.45 -12.41 0.99
CA ASN A 393 34.11 -13.03 -0.15
C ASN A 393 33.09 -13.12 -1.30
N SER A 394 33.54 -12.99 -2.55
CA SER A 394 32.71 -13.18 -3.75
C SER A 394 32.02 -14.54 -3.85
N ASN A 395 32.35 -15.46 -2.95
CA ASN A 395 31.78 -16.79 -2.84
C ASN A 395 30.58 -16.87 -1.87
N TYR A 396 30.18 -15.76 -1.22
CA TYR A 396 29.02 -15.76 -0.33
C TYR A 396 27.76 -15.33 -1.07
N ARG A 397 26.69 -16.04 -0.80
CA ARG A 397 25.40 -15.81 -1.41
C ARG A 397 24.55 -14.92 -0.51
N ASN A 398 24.29 -13.71 -0.97
CA ASN A 398 23.41 -12.78 -0.27
C ASN A 398 21.93 -13.21 -0.31
N ASP A 399 21.52 -13.91 -1.37
CA ASP A 399 20.16 -14.40 -1.59
C ASP A 399 19.71 -15.51 -0.61
N VAL A 400 20.66 -16.11 0.12
CA VAL A 400 20.39 -17.09 1.18
C VAL A 400 20.78 -16.60 2.57
N ALA A 401 21.37 -15.41 2.67
CA ALA A 401 21.87 -14.85 3.92
C ALA A 401 20.79 -14.08 4.71
N ASP A 402 19.77 -13.56 4.03
CA ASP A 402 18.57 -13.00 4.64
C ASP A 402 17.65 -14.17 5.07
N VAL A 403 18.01 -14.84 6.16
CA VAL A 403 17.31 -16.05 6.61
C VAL A 403 15.93 -15.78 7.19
N ASN A 404 15.69 -14.54 7.63
CA ASN A 404 14.41 -14.09 8.14
C ASN A 404 13.54 -13.42 7.06
N ARG A 405 14.12 -13.12 5.89
CA ARG A 405 13.49 -12.49 4.74
C ARG A 405 12.81 -11.15 5.03
N ASP A 406 13.44 -10.35 5.90
CA ASP A 406 12.97 -8.99 6.18
C ASP A 406 13.53 -7.95 5.20
N GLY A 407 14.35 -8.39 4.27
CA GLY A 407 14.97 -7.59 3.26
C GLY A 407 16.27 -6.94 3.66
N LYS A 408 16.81 -7.34 4.75
CA LYS A 408 18.11 -6.87 5.22
C LYS A 408 18.94 -8.07 5.60
N ILE A 409 20.24 -7.95 5.41
CA ILE A 409 21.19 -8.92 5.93
C ILE A 409 21.84 -8.27 7.13
N ASP A 410 21.45 -8.71 8.34
CA ASP A 410 21.95 -8.13 9.57
C ASP A 410 22.19 -9.18 10.69
N PHE A 411 22.43 -8.69 11.92
CA PHE A 411 22.71 -9.61 13.03
C PHE A 411 21.50 -10.46 13.45
N LEU A 412 20.28 -10.11 13.03
CA LEU A 412 19.11 -10.93 13.29
C LEU A 412 19.14 -12.22 12.45
N ASP A 413 19.63 -12.14 11.21
CA ASP A 413 19.85 -13.33 10.38
C ASP A 413 20.87 -14.25 10.99
N LEU A 414 21.96 -13.68 11.50
CA LEU A 414 22.98 -14.45 12.18
C LEU A 414 22.44 -15.13 13.45
N ASP A 415 21.60 -14.47 14.22
CA ASP A 415 21.01 -15.04 15.43
C ASP A 415 19.97 -16.13 15.09
N ASN A 416 19.20 -15.96 14.01
CA ASN A 416 18.31 -16.99 13.50
C ASN A 416 19.09 -18.22 13.01
N LEU A 417 20.13 -17.99 12.22
CA LEU A 417 20.97 -19.07 11.72
C LEU A 417 21.66 -19.86 12.86
N ARG A 418 22.14 -19.18 13.89
CA ARG A 418 22.67 -19.79 15.11
C ARG A 418 21.62 -20.62 15.85
N SER A 419 20.42 -20.07 15.98
CA SER A 419 19.32 -20.75 16.65
C SER A 419 18.88 -22.02 15.89
N PHE A 420 18.88 -21.97 14.57
CA PHE A 420 18.67 -23.14 13.72
C PHE A 420 19.75 -24.19 13.93
N ASN A 421 21.03 -23.82 13.86
CA ASN A 421 22.16 -24.73 14.02
C ASN A 421 22.22 -25.35 15.43
N LEU A 422 21.59 -24.71 16.42
CA LEU A 422 21.39 -25.29 17.76
C LEU A 422 20.13 -26.16 17.86
N GLY A 423 19.37 -26.31 16.78
CA GLY A 423 18.11 -27.08 16.76
C GLY A 423 16.98 -26.43 17.56
N LEU A 424 17.06 -25.13 17.83
CA LEU A 424 16.07 -24.40 18.61
C LEU A 424 14.88 -23.93 17.77
N ILE A 425 15.12 -23.62 16.50
CA ILE A 425 14.09 -23.22 15.53
C ILE A 425 14.33 -23.91 14.20
N PRO A 426 13.29 -24.24 13.42
CA PRO A 426 13.45 -24.67 12.03
C PRO A 426 13.85 -23.47 11.16
N ILE A 427 14.67 -23.67 10.13
CA ILE A 427 14.72 -22.76 8.99
C ILE A 427 13.42 -22.93 8.21
N THR A 428 12.41 -22.24 8.63
CA THR A 428 11.16 -22.12 7.90
C THR A 428 11.01 -20.67 7.50
N TYR A 429 10.73 -20.46 6.22
CA TYR A 429 10.20 -19.18 5.80
C TYR A 429 8.88 -18.92 6.54
N MET A 430 8.96 -18.08 7.54
CA MET A 430 7.81 -17.32 8.02
C MET A 430 8.13 -15.86 7.73
N PRO A 431 7.24 -15.12 7.05
CA PRO A 431 7.24 -13.66 7.16
C PRO A 431 6.78 -13.34 8.58
N ASP A 432 7.70 -13.46 9.53
CA ASP A 432 7.41 -13.11 10.90
C ASP A 432 7.35 -11.60 10.97
N LYS A 433 6.25 -11.07 11.51
CA LYS A 433 6.15 -9.64 11.68
C LYS A 433 7.24 -9.18 12.65
N ILE A 434 8.02 -8.22 12.20
CA ILE A 434 9.08 -7.59 12.98
C ILE A 434 8.50 -6.39 13.70
N TYR A 435 8.81 -6.26 14.97
CA TYR A 435 8.44 -5.13 15.81
C TYR A 435 9.70 -4.50 16.40
N ASN A 436 9.65 -3.19 16.60
CA ASN A 436 10.77 -2.43 17.11
C ASN A 436 10.74 -2.37 18.65
N ILE A 437 11.92 -2.36 19.25
CA ILE A 437 12.14 -2.01 20.65
C ILE A 437 12.96 -0.72 20.67
N THR A 438 12.43 0.29 21.32
CA THR A 438 13.13 1.57 21.50
C THR A 438 13.43 1.80 22.96
N TYR A 439 14.61 2.36 23.24
CA TYR A 439 15.08 2.63 24.59
C TYR A 439 15.38 4.12 24.81
N ASP A 440 14.76 4.72 25.82
CA ASP A 440 15.18 5.99 26.40
C ASP A 440 16.07 5.68 27.61
N LEU A 441 17.37 5.76 27.43
CA LEU A 441 18.35 5.42 28.48
C LEU A 441 18.65 6.58 29.44
N ASP A 442 18.17 7.79 29.15
CA ASP A 442 18.42 9.00 29.94
C ASP A 442 19.92 9.15 30.35
N GLY A 443 20.79 8.97 29.34
CA GLY A 443 22.25 9.03 29.52
C GLY A 443 22.91 7.75 30.02
N GLY A 444 22.17 6.67 30.20
CA GLY A 444 22.69 5.32 30.45
C GLY A 444 23.28 4.67 29.21
N LYS A 445 23.84 3.49 29.35
CA LYS A 445 24.48 2.69 28.31
C LYS A 445 24.38 1.21 28.64
N PHE A 446 24.33 0.35 27.62
CA PHE A 446 24.50 -1.10 27.80
C PHE A 446 25.98 -1.46 27.78
N LEU A 447 26.41 -2.28 28.71
CA LEU A 447 27.79 -2.79 28.80
C LEU A 447 27.77 -4.31 28.92
N ASN A 448 28.62 -4.98 28.16
CA ASN A 448 28.85 -6.41 28.33
C ASN A 448 29.68 -6.72 29.58
N SER A 449 29.90 -8.00 29.87
CA SER A 449 30.68 -8.46 31.04
C SER A 449 32.12 -7.95 31.06
N SER A 450 32.69 -7.53 29.94
CA SER A 450 34.02 -6.92 29.83
C SER A 450 34.02 -5.39 29.93
N GLY A 451 32.84 -4.78 30.16
CA GLY A 451 32.69 -3.32 30.26
C GLY A 451 32.66 -2.59 28.91
N THR A 452 32.52 -3.32 27.80
CA THR A 452 32.45 -2.73 26.47
C THR A 452 31.00 -2.35 26.16
N LYS A 453 30.77 -1.14 25.60
CA LYS A 453 29.47 -0.70 25.15
C LYS A 453 28.97 -1.54 23.97
N TYR A 454 27.71 -1.93 24.01
CA TYR A 454 27.02 -2.58 22.90
C TYR A 454 25.63 -1.99 22.71
N ASP A 455 25.01 -2.26 21.57
CA ASP A 455 23.63 -1.90 21.29
C ASP A 455 22.74 -3.09 21.68
N ALA A 456 21.79 -2.86 22.59
CA ALA A 456 20.82 -3.87 22.99
C ALA A 456 19.88 -4.19 21.82
N ARG A 457 19.20 -5.32 21.91
CA ARG A 457 18.24 -5.78 20.90
C ARG A 457 17.17 -4.73 20.64
N SER A 458 17.13 -4.20 19.41
CA SER A 458 16.23 -3.12 18.98
C SER A 458 15.02 -3.64 18.17
N ARG A 459 14.89 -4.95 17.97
CA ARG A 459 13.81 -5.59 17.22
C ARG A 459 13.50 -6.95 17.78
N TYR A 460 12.27 -7.41 17.52
CA TYR A 460 11.86 -8.77 17.84
C TYR A 460 10.81 -9.24 16.83
N TYR A 461 10.65 -10.56 16.75
CA TYR A 461 9.68 -11.22 15.89
C TYR A 461 8.44 -11.62 16.68
N GLN A 462 7.31 -11.68 16.00
CA GLN A 462 6.09 -12.21 16.61
C GLN A 462 6.29 -13.64 17.12
N SER A 463 7.10 -14.46 16.43
CA SER A 463 7.40 -15.83 16.81
C SER A 463 8.47 -15.98 17.88
N ASP A 464 9.14 -14.91 18.27
CA ASP A 464 10.14 -14.96 19.33
C ASP A 464 9.57 -15.57 20.63
N ASN A 465 10.37 -16.39 21.26
CA ASN A 465 10.11 -16.80 22.64
C ASN A 465 10.22 -15.60 23.58
N ILE A 466 9.95 -15.82 24.87
CA ILE A 466 10.07 -14.75 25.89
C ILE A 466 11.48 -14.12 25.81
N ILE A 467 11.51 -12.81 25.58
CA ILE A 467 12.75 -12.03 25.53
C ILE A 467 12.90 -11.27 26.85
N LYS A 468 14.00 -11.43 27.53
CA LYS A 468 14.35 -10.63 28.71
C LYS A 468 15.13 -9.40 28.24
N LEU A 469 14.75 -8.21 28.73
CA LEU A 469 15.49 -6.98 28.46
C LEU A 469 16.78 -6.93 29.29
N ASP A 470 17.84 -6.43 28.66
CA ASP A 470 19.10 -6.18 29.33
C ASP A 470 18.99 -5.00 30.31
N GLU A 471 19.82 -4.99 31.37
CA GLU A 471 19.88 -3.90 32.32
C GLU A 471 20.95 -2.89 31.87
N PRO A 472 20.61 -1.59 31.72
CA PRO A 472 21.56 -0.56 31.39
C PRO A 472 22.33 -0.11 32.63
N THR A 473 23.44 0.59 32.43
CA THR A 473 24.23 1.20 33.49
C THR A 473 24.38 2.69 33.25
N LYS A 474 24.50 3.47 34.36
CA LYS A 474 24.76 4.90 34.33
C LYS A 474 25.70 5.26 35.49
N ASP A 475 26.82 5.94 35.17
CA ASP A 475 27.87 6.25 36.16
C ASP A 475 27.32 7.15 37.28
N GLY A 476 27.46 6.73 38.55
CA GLY A 476 26.95 7.46 39.71
C GLY A 476 25.44 7.28 39.97
N TYR A 477 24.78 6.31 39.31
CA TYR A 477 23.36 6.05 39.49
C TYR A 477 23.07 4.55 39.64
N THR A 478 22.03 4.25 40.38
CA THR A 478 21.45 2.90 40.49
C THR A 478 20.26 2.77 39.57
N PHE A 479 20.18 1.68 38.79
CA PHE A 479 19.04 1.39 37.95
C PHE A 479 17.84 0.96 38.79
N LEU A 480 16.72 1.68 38.65
CA LEU A 480 15.48 1.38 39.36
C LEU A 480 14.53 0.47 38.56
N GLY A 481 14.75 0.36 37.26
CA GLY A 481 13.93 -0.46 36.37
C GLY A 481 13.39 0.30 35.16
N TRP A 482 12.73 -0.44 34.30
CA TRP A 482 12.08 0.02 33.08
C TRP A 482 10.67 0.50 33.35
N THR A 483 10.23 1.56 32.69
CA THR A 483 8.85 1.97 32.52
C THR A 483 8.55 2.16 31.04
N GLY A 484 7.26 2.24 30.67
CA GLY A 484 6.82 2.40 29.28
C GLY A 484 5.86 1.29 28.88
N SER A 485 6.23 0.47 27.91
CA SER A 485 5.37 -0.64 27.46
C SER A 485 5.05 -1.68 28.53
N ASN A 486 5.83 -1.74 29.62
CA ASN A 486 5.56 -2.55 30.81
C ASN A 486 4.72 -1.81 31.88
N GLY A 487 4.34 -0.55 31.67
CA GLY A 487 3.57 0.24 32.63
C GLY A 487 4.33 1.43 33.22
N SER A 488 3.73 2.09 34.21
CA SER A 488 4.29 3.30 34.85
C SER A 488 5.13 3.05 36.09
N THR A 489 5.13 1.83 36.63
CA THR A 489 5.95 1.44 37.79
C THR A 489 7.28 0.86 37.30
N PRO A 490 8.44 1.35 37.80
CA PRO A 490 9.72 0.78 37.39
C PRO A 490 9.87 -0.69 37.78
N GLU A 491 10.26 -1.54 36.81
CA GLU A 491 10.52 -2.96 37.00
C GLU A 491 11.94 -3.28 36.52
N THR A 492 12.77 -3.88 37.38
CA THR A 492 14.16 -4.23 37.06
C THR A 492 14.28 -5.41 36.12
N SER A 493 13.28 -6.29 36.09
CA SER A 493 13.27 -7.45 35.19
C SER A 493 12.03 -7.44 34.33
N VAL A 494 12.16 -6.95 33.12
CA VAL A 494 11.08 -6.90 32.13
C VAL A 494 11.29 -7.96 31.07
N THR A 495 10.22 -8.64 30.69
CA THR A 495 10.20 -9.62 29.62
C THR A 495 9.13 -9.28 28.59
N ILE A 496 9.48 -9.40 27.32
CA ILE A 496 8.52 -9.36 26.21
C ILE A 496 7.93 -10.78 26.09
N ALA A 497 6.63 -10.88 26.21
CA ALA A 497 5.94 -12.17 26.11
C ALA A 497 5.98 -12.70 24.66
N ALA A 498 6.01 -14.01 24.51
CA ALA A 498 5.84 -14.66 23.21
C ALA A 498 4.54 -14.20 22.55
N ASN A 499 4.55 -14.08 21.21
CA ASN A 499 3.44 -13.60 20.39
C ASN A 499 3.01 -12.14 20.67
N THR A 500 3.87 -11.32 21.26
CA THR A 500 3.65 -9.87 21.34
C THR A 500 3.65 -9.26 19.93
N THR A 501 2.68 -8.38 19.62
CA THR A 501 2.41 -7.86 18.27
C THR A 501 2.36 -6.32 18.22
N SER A 502 3.33 -5.64 18.84
CA SER A 502 3.38 -4.18 18.85
C SER A 502 4.82 -3.68 18.97
N ASP A 503 5.12 -2.51 18.42
CA ASP A 503 6.35 -1.79 18.77
C ASP A 503 6.36 -1.46 20.26
N LEU A 504 7.51 -1.59 20.88
CA LEU A 504 7.70 -1.41 22.32
C LEU A 504 8.67 -0.25 22.61
N HIS A 505 8.37 0.47 23.66
CA HIS A 505 9.19 1.57 24.14
C HIS A 505 9.46 1.41 25.62
N TYR A 506 10.75 1.49 26.02
CA TYR A 506 11.16 1.39 27.42
C TYR A 506 12.01 2.59 27.82
N LYS A 507 11.70 3.14 28.98
CA LYS A 507 12.47 4.23 29.61
C LYS A 507 13.18 3.71 30.85
N ALA A 508 14.48 3.94 30.93
CA ALA A 508 15.28 3.64 32.10
C ALA A 508 15.04 4.66 33.22
N ASN A 509 14.81 4.18 34.42
CA ASN A 509 14.66 5.03 35.61
C ASN A 509 15.88 4.88 36.52
N TRP A 510 16.34 6.00 37.10
CA TRP A 510 17.59 6.09 37.81
C TRP A 510 17.41 6.76 39.16
N GLN A 511 18.20 6.33 40.15
CA GLN A 511 18.39 6.98 41.42
C GLN A 511 19.88 7.39 41.58
N ALA A 512 20.15 8.63 41.93
CA ALA A 512 21.53 9.06 42.23
C ALA A 512 22.01 8.33 43.49
N ASN A 513 23.24 7.86 43.46
CA ASN A 513 23.89 7.14 44.56
C ASN A 513 24.28 8.07 45.71
#